data_90a43ba459f04f089bcc6a21bcc47b01
#
_entry.id   90a43ba459f04f089bcc6a21bcc47b01
#
_cell.length_a   1.000
_cell.length_b   1.000
_cell.length_c   1.000
_cell.angle_alpha   90.00
_cell.angle_beta   90.00
_cell.angle_gamma   90.00
#
_symmetry.space_group_name_H-M   'P 1'
#
loop_
_entity.id
_entity.type
_entity.pdbx_description
1 polymer ?
#
loop_
_entity_poly.entity_id
_entity_poly.type
_entity_poly.pdbx_seq_one_letter_code
_entity_poly.pdbx_strand_id
1 'polypeptide(L)'
;MGEALPARARRPRDPAATRSAILEAARELAAERGPESLTMSDVAHRAGVNRVTLYQHFRTRQDLLGAVISRVSDEVTKLLTTAAPPGKRIDFMLEYMLDNPEVGRLWLYGILSEVPVANRDGWERYLAGIERFAASDTTVDGIDGEMLAHVLQCAVLLWSVRAQSRIQDPDECRKETRRFGRELNRLLRHGALRPGDDEKGEER
;
A
#
# COMPACT_ATOMS: atom_id res chain seq x y z
N MET A 1 -28.65 44.47 32.83
CA MET A 1 -27.23 44.17 33.04
C MET A 1 -27.05 42.75 32.54
N GLY A 2 -26.68 42.58 31.27
CA GLY A 2 -26.53 41.29 30.62
C GLY A 2 -25.06 40.88 30.64
N GLU A 3 -24.79 39.84 31.36
CA GLU A 3 -23.46 39.25 31.50
C GLU A 3 -23.15 38.43 30.26
N ALA A 4 -22.21 38.91 29.45
CA ALA A 4 -21.74 38.22 28.26
C ALA A 4 -20.92 36.99 28.69
N LEU A 5 -21.39 35.79 28.33
CA LEU A 5 -20.65 34.54 28.50
C LEU A 5 -19.30 34.63 27.77
N PRO A 6 -18.18 34.25 28.41
CA PRO A 6 -16.87 34.29 27.77
C PRO A 6 -16.81 33.28 26.63
N ALA A 7 -16.37 33.72 25.47
CA ALA A 7 -16.10 32.89 24.29
C ALA A 7 -15.13 31.77 24.71
N ARG A 8 -15.59 30.53 24.58
CA ARG A 8 -14.76 29.33 24.79
C ARG A 8 -13.51 29.43 23.94
N ALA A 9 -12.36 29.71 24.55
CA ALA A 9 -11.07 29.68 23.91
C ALA A 9 -10.88 28.28 23.29
N ARG A 10 -10.79 28.25 21.96
CA ARG A 10 -10.46 27.02 21.21
C ARG A 10 -9.10 26.56 21.71
N ARG A 11 -9.07 25.44 22.43
CA ARG A 11 -7.80 24.77 22.78
C ARG A 11 -6.94 24.64 21.52
N PRO A 12 -5.63 24.93 21.59
CA PRO A 12 -4.71 24.68 20.49
C PRO A 12 -4.86 23.22 20.08
N ARG A 13 -5.23 22.94 18.85
CA ARG A 13 -5.24 21.56 18.32
C ARG A 13 -3.80 21.08 18.31
N ASP A 14 -3.57 19.90 18.89
CA ASP A 14 -2.29 19.20 18.82
C ASP A 14 -1.87 19.07 17.35
N PRO A 15 -0.68 19.56 16.96
CA PRO A 15 -0.18 19.47 15.59
C PRO A 15 -0.14 18.04 15.05
N ALA A 16 0.20 17.05 15.91
CA ALA A 16 0.24 15.64 15.53
C ALA A 16 -1.17 15.09 15.25
N ALA A 17 -2.14 15.41 16.11
CA ALA A 17 -3.54 15.04 15.90
C ALA A 17 -4.12 15.71 14.65
N THR A 18 -3.77 16.97 14.40
CA THR A 18 -4.19 17.70 13.19
C THR A 18 -3.61 17.05 11.93
N ARG A 19 -2.30 16.73 11.93
CA ARG A 19 -1.65 16.04 10.82
C ARG A 19 -2.29 14.68 10.55
N SER A 20 -2.58 13.89 11.59
CA SER A 20 -3.26 12.60 11.45
C SER A 20 -4.65 12.73 10.84
N ALA A 21 -5.46 13.72 11.28
CA ALA A 21 -6.78 13.98 10.72
C ALA A 21 -6.72 14.37 9.23
N ILE A 22 -5.71 15.15 8.81
CA ILE A 22 -5.50 15.52 7.41
C ILE A 22 -5.17 14.28 6.56
N LEU A 23 -4.28 13.40 7.05
CA LEU A 23 -3.90 12.18 6.33
C LEU A 23 -5.09 11.21 6.20
N GLU A 24 -5.90 11.08 7.25
CA GLU A 24 -7.10 10.23 7.19
C GLU A 24 -8.12 10.77 6.20
N ALA A 25 -8.42 12.08 6.25
CA ALA A 25 -9.32 12.71 5.29
C ALA A 25 -8.84 12.56 3.84
N ALA A 26 -7.53 12.63 3.59
CA ALA A 26 -6.97 12.42 2.27
C ALA A 26 -7.09 10.96 1.82
N ARG A 27 -6.88 9.98 2.72
CA ARG A 27 -7.08 8.55 2.45
C ARG A 27 -8.54 8.25 2.10
N GLU A 28 -9.49 8.74 2.90
CA GLU A 28 -10.93 8.57 2.63
C GLU A 28 -11.33 9.13 1.26
N LEU A 29 -10.87 10.35 0.92
CA LEU A 29 -11.15 10.96 -0.38
C LEU A 29 -10.52 10.17 -1.54
N ALA A 30 -9.31 9.65 -1.35
CA ALA A 30 -8.66 8.78 -2.33
C ALA A 30 -9.43 7.45 -2.51
N ALA A 31 -10.02 6.91 -1.45
CA ALA A 31 -10.88 5.72 -1.53
C ALA A 31 -12.18 6.00 -2.30
N GLU A 32 -12.82 7.15 -2.03
CA GLU A 32 -14.10 7.53 -2.64
C GLU A 32 -13.97 7.87 -4.14
N ARG A 33 -12.94 8.63 -4.52
CA ARG A 33 -12.88 9.30 -5.84
C ARG A 33 -11.60 9.05 -6.63
N GLY A 34 -10.69 8.28 -6.08
CA GLY A 34 -9.34 8.08 -6.60
C GLY A 34 -8.34 9.18 -6.19
N PRO A 35 -7.05 8.82 -6.09
CA PRO A 35 -6.01 9.77 -5.68
C PRO A 35 -5.82 10.92 -6.68
N GLU A 36 -6.12 10.70 -7.97
CA GLU A 36 -6.00 11.70 -9.04
C GLU A 36 -6.93 12.89 -8.85
N SER A 37 -8.13 12.68 -8.30
CA SER A 37 -9.16 13.72 -8.11
C SER A 37 -9.00 14.51 -6.81
N LEU A 38 -8.08 14.11 -5.91
CA LEU A 38 -7.91 14.72 -4.61
C LEU A 38 -7.40 16.15 -4.71
N THR A 39 -8.13 17.11 -4.10
CA THR A 39 -7.68 18.50 -3.99
C THR A 39 -7.38 18.89 -2.56
N MET A 40 -6.44 19.83 -2.37
CA MET A 40 -6.09 20.39 -1.05
C MET A 40 -7.31 21.01 -0.36
N SER A 41 -8.25 21.57 -1.14
CA SER A 41 -9.47 22.18 -0.62
C SER A 41 -10.42 21.14 -0.02
N ASP A 42 -10.64 20.02 -0.73
CA ASP A 42 -11.53 18.95 -0.28
C ASP A 42 -10.98 18.29 0.98
N VAL A 43 -9.66 18.09 1.03
CA VAL A 43 -9.00 17.53 2.22
C VAL A 43 -9.12 18.47 3.41
N ALA A 44 -8.90 19.80 3.24
CA ALA A 44 -9.07 20.76 4.33
C ALA A 44 -10.49 20.74 4.88
N HIS A 45 -11.48 20.72 3.98
CA HIS A 45 -12.89 20.64 4.36
C HIS A 45 -13.22 19.35 5.10
N ARG A 46 -12.82 18.20 4.57
CA ARG A 46 -13.04 16.86 5.17
C ARG A 46 -12.36 16.72 6.54
N ALA A 47 -11.13 17.21 6.67
CA ALA A 47 -10.37 17.19 7.92
C ALA A 47 -10.87 18.23 8.97
N GLY A 48 -11.81 19.09 8.60
CA GLY A 48 -12.31 20.16 9.46
C GLY A 48 -11.23 21.18 9.85
N VAL A 49 -10.28 21.45 8.95
CA VAL A 49 -9.23 22.46 9.12
C VAL A 49 -9.37 23.57 8.07
N ASN A 50 -8.81 24.75 8.35
CA ASN A 50 -8.73 25.77 7.31
C ASN A 50 -7.56 25.51 6.37
N ARG A 51 -7.58 26.14 5.17
CA ARG A 51 -6.53 25.95 4.17
C ARG A 51 -5.13 26.33 4.68
N VAL A 52 -5.01 27.40 5.47
CA VAL A 52 -3.72 27.84 6.03
C VAL A 52 -3.11 26.73 6.89
N THR A 53 -3.92 26.14 7.77
CA THR A 53 -3.49 25.02 8.61
C THR A 53 -3.06 23.83 7.77
N LEU A 54 -3.81 23.48 6.71
CA LEU A 54 -3.40 22.40 5.81
C LEU A 54 -2.03 22.67 5.18
N TYR A 55 -1.82 23.89 4.62
CA TYR A 55 -0.56 24.26 3.99
C TYR A 55 0.62 24.39 4.97
N GLN A 56 0.37 24.60 6.27
CA GLN A 56 1.41 24.51 7.30
C GLN A 56 1.92 23.08 7.47
N HIS A 57 1.07 22.05 7.25
CA HIS A 57 1.44 20.65 7.36
C HIS A 57 1.97 20.06 6.06
N PHE A 58 1.40 20.44 4.91
CA PHE A 58 1.73 19.91 3.59
C PHE A 58 1.76 21.06 2.59
N ARG A 59 2.95 21.33 2.04
CA ARG A 59 3.14 22.46 1.12
C ARG A 59 2.47 22.23 -0.23
N THR A 60 2.47 21.01 -0.70
CA THR A 60 1.91 20.62 -1.99
C THR A 60 0.97 19.42 -1.86
N ARG A 61 0.14 19.22 -2.89
CA ARG A 61 -0.67 18.00 -3.01
C ARG A 61 0.21 16.74 -3.07
N GLN A 62 1.35 16.82 -3.72
CA GLN A 62 2.29 15.71 -3.83
C GLN A 62 2.90 15.35 -2.47
N ASP A 63 3.29 16.35 -1.65
CA ASP A 63 3.75 16.10 -0.27
C ASP A 63 2.69 15.38 0.56
N LEU A 64 1.43 15.80 0.41
CA LEU A 64 0.31 15.16 1.10
C LEU A 64 0.11 13.71 0.64
N LEU A 65 0.06 13.47 -0.67
CA LEU A 65 -0.11 12.12 -1.23
C LEU A 65 1.07 11.21 -0.86
N GLY A 66 2.30 11.72 -0.94
CA GLY A 66 3.49 10.97 -0.51
C GLY A 66 3.42 10.54 0.95
N ALA A 67 2.92 11.44 1.83
CA ALA A 67 2.74 11.10 3.24
C ALA A 67 1.59 10.11 3.48
N VAL A 68 0.51 10.15 2.70
CA VAL A 68 -0.58 9.15 2.75
C VAL A 68 -0.05 7.79 2.31
N ILE A 69 0.66 7.72 1.18
CA ILE A 69 1.24 6.46 0.66
C ILE A 69 2.22 5.88 1.67
N SER A 70 3.10 6.71 2.25
CA SER A 70 4.04 6.28 3.28
C SER A 70 3.33 5.67 4.49
N ARG A 71 2.30 6.34 5.01
CA ARG A 71 1.53 5.85 6.17
C ARG A 71 0.85 4.51 5.85
N VAL A 72 0.21 4.39 4.69
CA VAL A 72 -0.43 3.14 4.25
C VAL A 72 0.61 2.03 4.10
N SER A 73 1.79 2.31 3.54
CA SER A 73 2.87 1.34 3.40
C SER A 73 3.40 0.85 4.75
N ASP A 74 3.51 1.74 5.74
CA ASP A 74 3.89 1.38 7.10
C ASP A 74 2.84 0.48 7.78
N GLU A 75 1.56 0.81 7.64
CA GLU A 75 0.45 0.01 8.17
C GLU A 75 0.46 -1.41 7.56
N VAL A 76 0.56 -1.51 6.23
CA VAL A 76 0.61 -2.79 5.51
C VAL A 76 1.83 -3.61 5.92
N THR A 77 3.01 -2.99 5.99
CA THR A 77 4.24 -3.69 6.41
C THR A 77 4.12 -4.22 7.83
N LYS A 78 3.55 -3.45 8.73
CA LYS A 78 3.28 -3.88 10.11
C LYS A 78 2.32 -5.06 10.14
N LEU A 79 1.22 -5.00 9.41
CA LEU A 79 0.24 -6.09 9.33
C LEU A 79 0.86 -7.38 8.76
N LEU A 80 1.64 -7.28 7.69
CA LEU A 80 2.35 -8.43 7.09
C LEU A 80 3.32 -9.10 8.08
N THR A 81 3.97 -8.32 8.93
CA THR A 81 4.95 -8.84 9.88
C THR A 81 4.32 -9.40 11.16
N THR A 82 3.17 -8.87 11.58
CA THR A 82 2.54 -9.23 12.86
C THR A 82 1.36 -10.19 12.72
N ALA A 83 0.54 -10.06 11.66
CA ALA A 83 -0.72 -10.80 11.53
C ALA A 83 -0.64 -11.97 10.55
N ALA A 84 0.30 -11.95 9.58
CA ALA A 84 0.38 -12.97 8.55
C ALA A 84 1.52 -13.97 8.81
N PRO A 85 1.23 -15.27 9.01
CA PRO A 85 2.26 -16.32 9.03
C PRO A 85 3.07 -16.29 7.72
N PRO A 86 4.38 -16.61 7.73
CA PRO A 86 5.24 -16.51 6.54
C PRO A 86 4.65 -17.19 5.29
N GLY A 87 4.10 -18.39 5.41
CA GLY A 87 3.50 -19.15 4.30
C GLY A 87 2.13 -18.66 3.84
N LYS A 88 1.56 -17.63 4.47
CA LYS A 88 0.24 -17.06 4.16
C LYS A 88 0.26 -15.58 3.77
N ARG A 89 1.44 -14.99 3.66
CA ARG A 89 1.58 -13.55 3.41
C ARG A 89 1.01 -13.10 2.09
N ILE A 90 1.12 -13.91 1.04
CA ILE A 90 0.53 -13.62 -0.28
C ILE A 90 -0.99 -13.61 -0.18
N ASP A 91 -1.59 -14.67 0.38
CA ASP A 91 -3.03 -14.78 0.52
C ASP A 91 -3.59 -13.64 1.38
N PHE A 92 -2.92 -13.35 2.51
CA PHE A 92 -3.27 -12.23 3.38
C PHE A 92 -3.23 -10.89 2.63
N MET A 93 -2.18 -10.64 1.86
CA MET A 93 -2.01 -9.39 1.13
C MET A 93 -3.07 -9.22 0.04
N LEU A 94 -3.37 -10.29 -0.68
CA LEU A 94 -4.42 -10.29 -1.70
C LEU A 94 -5.80 -10.00 -1.08
N GLU A 95 -6.14 -10.63 0.04
CA GLU A 95 -7.41 -10.37 0.75
C GLU A 95 -7.45 -8.95 1.33
N TYR A 96 -6.35 -8.49 1.95
CA TYR A 96 -6.25 -7.13 2.46
C TYR A 96 -6.48 -6.07 1.37
N MET A 97 -5.91 -6.25 0.19
CA MET A 97 -6.11 -5.32 -0.92
C MET A 97 -7.53 -5.37 -1.52
N LEU A 98 -8.22 -6.50 -1.42
CA LEU A 98 -9.65 -6.56 -1.80
C LEU A 98 -10.52 -5.76 -0.83
N ASP A 99 -10.22 -5.85 0.45
CA ASP A 99 -10.98 -5.15 1.49
C ASP A 99 -10.59 -3.65 1.58
N ASN A 100 -9.42 -3.27 1.05
CA ASN A 100 -8.88 -1.90 1.05
C ASN A 100 -8.44 -1.47 -0.37
N PRO A 101 -9.38 -1.28 -1.31
CA PRO A 101 -9.07 -1.02 -2.72
C PRO A 101 -8.26 0.26 -2.96
N GLU A 102 -8.37 1.23 -2.07
CA GLU A 102 -7.60 2.48 -2.15
C GLU A 102 -6.09 2.26 -2.01
N VAL A 103 -5.65 1.22 -1.28
CA VAL A 103 -4.23 0.92 -1.08
C VAL A 103 -3.54 0.62 -2.41
N GLY A 104 -4.12 -0.26 -3.20
CA GLY A 104 -3.60 -0.60 -4.53
C GLY A 104 -3.58 0.61 -5.47
N ARG A 105 -4.65 1.41 -5.45
CA ARG A 105 -4.75 2.64 -6.28
C ARG A 105 -3.73 3.69 -5.85
N LEU A 106 -3.55 3.94 -4.55
CA LEU A 106 -2.57 4.87 -4.02
C LEU A 106 -1.14 4.46 -4.41
N TRP A 107 -0.80 3.19 -4.27
CA TRP A 107 0.52 2.68 -4.64
C TRP A 107 0.77 2.79 -6.14
N LEU A 108 -0.19 2.36 -6.97
CA LEU A 108 -0.07 2.49 -8.41
C LEU A 108 0.05 3.96 -8.84
N TYR A 109 -0.76 4.83 -8.25
CA TYR A 109 -0.67 6.28 -8.49
C TYR A 109 0.71 6.83 -8.11
N GLY A 110 1.25 6.43 -6.96
CA GLY A 110 2.58 6.85 -6.50
C GLY A 110 3.69 6.46 -7.46
N ILE A 111 3.63 5.22 -8.00
CA ILE A 111 4.59 4.72 -8.99
C ILE A 111 4.49 5.50 -10.30
N LEU A 112 3.28 5.70 -10.82
CA LEU A 112 3.06 6.32 -12.13
C LEU A 112 3.26 7.85 -12.14
N SER A 113 3.05 8.50 -11.00
CA SER A 113 3.09 9.97 -10.88
C SER A 113 4.39 10.49 -10.27
N GLU A 114 5.37 9.63 -10.06
CA GLU A 114 6.67 9.98 -9.45
C GLU A 114 6.51 10.77 -8.14
N VAL A 115 5.45 10.48 -7.38
CA VAL A 115 5.20 11.14 -6.10
C VAL A 115 6.37 10.87 -5.16
N PRO A 116 7.03 11.91 -4.61
CA PRO A 116 8.08 11.71 -3.64
C PRO A 116 7.52 11.02 -2.40
N VAL A 117 7.78 9.73 -2.22
CA VAL A 117 7.46 9.02 -0.99
C VAL A 117 8.55 9.37 0.01
N ALA A 118 8.20 10.17 1.02
CA ALA A 118 9.15 10.70 1.99
C ALA A 118 9.79 9.62 2.86
N ASN A 119 9.16 8.47 2.97
CA ASN A 119 9.64 7.35 3.76
C ASN A 119 9.73 6.09 2.89
N ARG A 120 10.94 5.70 2.53
CA ARG A 120 11.25 4.43 1.87
C ARG A 120 11.32 3.25 2.85
N ASP A 121 11.21 3.51 4.15
CA ASP A 121 11.40 2.49 5.20
C ASP A 121 10.43 1.31 5.02
N GLY A 122 9.24 1.54 4.50
CA GLY A 122 8.26 0.48 4.18
C GLY A 122 8.79 -0.50 3.12
N TRP A 123 9.33 0.04 2.02
CA TRP A 123 9.94 -0.78 0.98
C TRP A 123 11.20 -1.50 1.48
N GLU A 124 12.10 -0.79 2.15
CA GLU A 124 13.34 -1.36 2.69
C GLU A 124 13.06 -2.49 3.69
N ARG A 125 12.07 -2.32 4.56
CA ARG A 125 11.63 -3.40 5.49
C ARG A 125 11.02 -4.60 4.77
N TYR A 126 10.20 -4.36 3.74
CA TYR A 126 9.64 -5.41 2.90
C TYR A 126 10.74 -6.17 2.18
N LEU A 127 11.64 -5.46 1.50
CA LEU A 127 12.80 -6.02 0.80
C LEU A 127 13.67 -6.86 1.74
N ALA A 128 14.09 -6.31 2.87
CA ALA A 128 14.86 -7.04 3.87
C ALA A 128 14.14 -8.29 4.39
N GLY A 129 12.81 -8.29 4.41
CA GLY A 129 12.00 -9.46 4.75
C GLY A 129 12.07 -10.55 3.68
N ILE A 130 12.00 -10.17 2.40
CA ILE A 130 12.10 -11.09 1.27
C ILE A 130 13.54 -11.62 1.10
N GLU A 131 14.54 -10.78 1.26
CA GLU A 131 15.96 -11.21 1.23
C GLU A 131 16.25 -12.27 2.31
N ARG A 132 15.77 -12.05 3.54
CA ARG A 132 15.90 -13.08 4.60
C ARG A 132 15.15 -14.36 4.27
N PHE A 133 14.00 -14.26 3.62
CA PHE A 133 13.28 -15.43 3.12
C PHE A 133 14.07 -16.14 2.02
N ALA A 134 14.59 -15.41 1.04
CA ALA A 134 15.40 -15.95 -0.05
C ALA A 134 16.70 -16.62 0.43
N ALA A 135 17.25 -16.18 1.56
CA ALA A 135 18.44 -16.75 2.19
C ALA A 135 18.12 -17.87 3.22
N SER A 136 16.86 -18.31 3.34
CA SER A 136 16.46 -19.31 4.32
C SER A 136 16.59 -20.73 3.79
N ASP A 137 16.74 -21.72 4.67
CA ASP A 137 16.78 -23.16 4.33
C ASP A 137 15.50 -23.69 3.65
N THR A 138 14.45 -22.87 3.55
CA THR A 138 13.18 -23.22 2.91
C THR A 138 13.11 -22.85 1.44
N THR A 139 14.15 -22.22 0.91
CA THR A 139 14.25 -21.79 -0.48
C THR A 139 15.41 -22.48 -1.20
N VAL A 140 15.35 -22.51 -2.52
CA VAL A 140 16.47 -23.00 -3.34
C VAL A 140 17.59 -21.96 -3.35
N ASP A 141 18.83 -22.41 -3.54
CA ASP A 141 19.99 -21.52 -3.64
C ASP A 141 19.90 -20.60 -4.87
N GLY A 142 20.50 -19.43 -4.77
CA GLY A 142 20.65 -18.51 -5.90
C GLY A 142 19.44 -17.62 -6.18
N ILE A 143 18.42 -17.58 -5.30
CA ILE A 143 17.30 -16.65 -5.48
C ILE A 143 17.77 -15.21 -5.24
N ASP A 144 17.57 -14.36 -6.24
CA ASP A 144 17.69 -12.91 -6.11
C ASP A 144 16.50 -12.36 -5.32
N GLY A 145 16.73 -12.03 -4.03
CA GLY A 145 15.70 -11.55 -3.11
C GLY A 145 15.09 -10.22 -3.53
N GLU A 146 15.87 -9.32 -4.12
CA GLU A 146 15.39 -8.02 -4.61
C GLU A 146 14.43 -8.22 -5.80
N MET A 147 14.83 -9.01 -6.79
CA MET A 147 13.97 -9.30 -7.94
C MET A 147 12.72 -10.07 -7.54
N LEU A 148 12.83 -11.02 -6.62
CA LEU A 148 11.67 -11.71 -6.07
C LEU A 148 10.70 -10.75 -5.38
N ALA A 149 11.20 -9.77 -4.61
CA ALA A 149 10.37 -8.74 -3.98
C ALA A 149 9.59 -7.92 -5.02
N HIS A 150 10.24 -7.51 -6.10
CA HIS A 150 9.59 -6.80 -7.21
C HIS A 150 8.53 -7.65 -7.92
N VAL A 151 8.84 -8.91 -8.24
CA VAL A 151 7.89 -9.84 -8.88
C VAL A 151 6.64 -10.02 -8.01
N LEU A 152 6.81 -10.27 -6.72
CA LEU A 152 5.68 -10.46 -5.80
C LEU A 152 4.85 -9.19 -5.65
N GLN A 153 5.49 -8.04 -5.52
CA GLN A 153 4.79 -6.75 -5.43
C GLN A 153 3.98 -6.47 -6.70
N CYS A 154 4.59 -6.63 -7.89
CA CYS A 154 3.90 -6.44 -9.16
C CYS A 154 2.72 -7.39 -9.31
N ALA A 155 2.90 -8.68 -9.01
CA ALA A 155 1.85 -9.68 -9.13
C ALA A 155 0.64 -9.35 -8.25
N VAL A 156 0.86 -9.05 -6.97
CA VAL A 156 -0.20 -8.75 -6.00
C VAL A 156 -0.88 -7.42 -6.34
N LEU A 157 -0.09 -6.36 -6.59
CA LEU A 157 -0.61 -5.02 -6.87
C LEU A 157 -1.46 -4.98 -8.15
N LEU A 158 -0.90 -5.45 -9.26
CA LEU A 158 -1.59 -5.39 -10.55
C LEU A 158 -2.81 -6.30 -10.59
N TRP A 159 -2.73 -7.49 -9.96
CA TRP A 159 -3.89 -8.36 -9.83
C TRP A 159 -5.01 -7.65 -9.07
N SER A 160 -4.72 -7.10 -7.90
CA SER A 160 -5.72 -6.47 -7.03
C SER A 160 -6.45 -5.31 -7.74
N VAL A 161 -5.70 -4.42 -8.39
CA VAL A 161 -6.29 -3.30 -9.16
C VAL A 161 -7.11 -3.82 -10.35
N ARG A 162 -6.59 -4.82 -11.09
CA ARG A 162 -7.28 -5.40 -12.25
C ARG A 162 -8.57 -6.14 -11.87
N ALA A 163 -8.52 -6.95 -10.81
CA ALA A 163 -9.67 -7.71 -10.36
C ALA A 163 -10.83 -6.78 -9.97
N GLN A 164 -10.57 -5.79 -9.15
CA GLN A 164 -11.56 -4.79 -8.73
C GLN A 164 -12.13 -3.95 -9.88
N SER A 165 -11.34 -3.67 -10.93
CA SER A 165 -11.82 -2.91 -12.08
C SER A 165 -12.66 -3.71 -13.07
N ARG A 166 -12.55 -5.05 -13.08
CA ARG A 166 -13.18 -5.92 -14.09
C ARG A 166 -14.27 -6.81 -13.55
N ILE A 167 -14.20 -7.20 -12.28
CA ILE A 167 -15.15 -8.14 -11.68
C ILE A 167 -16.07 -7.34 -10.76
N GLN A 168 -17.32 -7.18 -11.19
CA GLN A 168 -18.31 -6.35 -10.49
C GLN A 168 -18.91 -7.07 -9.28
N ASP A 169 -19.03 -8.40 -9.35
CA ASP A 169 -19.53 -9.23 -8.27
C ASP A 169 -18.42 -9.43 -7.21
N PRO A 170 -18.61 -8.96 -5.96
CA PRO A 170 -17.61 -9.10 -4.89
C PRO A 170 -17.25 -10.55 -4.56
N ASP A 171 -18.21 -11.49 -4.64
CA ASP A 171 -17.97 -12.89 -4.33
C ASP A 171 -17.13 -13.56 -5.42
N GLU A 172 -17.43 -13.27 -6.69
CA GLU A 172 -16.63 -13.74 -7.82
C GLU A 172 -15.23 -13.11 -7.81
N CYS A 173 -15.12 -11.82 -7.48
CA CYS A 173 -13.82 -11.14 -7.32
C CYS A 173 -12.95 -11.83 -6.25
N ARG A 174 -13.54 -12.16 -5.11
CA ARG A 174 -12.85 -12.87 -4.03
C ARG A 174 -12.46 -14.29 -4.42
N LYS A 175 -13.32 -15.01 -5.12
CA LYS A 175 -13.06 -16.36 -5.63
C LYS A 175 -11.89 -16.38 -6.64
N GLU A 176 -11.89 -15.48 -7.61
CA GLU A 176 -10.82 -15.37 -8.60
C GLU A 176 -9.51 -14.89 -7.97
N THR A 177 -9.56 -14.02 -6.97
CA THR A 177 -8.37 -13.61 -6.22
C THR A 177 -7.76 -14.75 -5.42
N ARG A 178 -8.57 -15.59 -4.79
CA ARG A 178 -8.08 -16.82 -4.14
C ARG A 178 -7.49 -17.82 -5.14
N ARG A 179 -8.08 -17.92 -6.34
CA ARG A 179 -7.53 -18.74 -7.44
C ARG A 179 -6.16 -18.22 -7.87
N PHE A 180 -6.02 -16.90 -8.06
CA PHE A 180 -4.73 -16.27 -8.37
C PHE A 180 -3.69 -16.53 -7.28
N GLY A 181 -4.05 -16.36 -6.00
CA GLY A 181 -3.16 -16.63 -4.87
C GLY A 181 -2.65 -18.07 -4.82
N ARG A 182 -3.56 -19.04 -5.06
CA ARG A 182 -3.16 -20.47 -5.15
C ARG A 182 -2.16 -20.70 -6.27
N GLU A 183 -2.40 -20.12 -7.45
CA GLU A 183 -1.51 -20.30 -8.60
C GLU A 183 -0.15 -19.61 -8.39
N LEU A 184 -0.13 -18.40 -7.83
CA LEU A 184 1.11 -17.71 -7.48
C LEU A 184 1.93 -18.51 -6.44
N ASN A 185 1.27 -19.03 -5.41
CA ASN A 185 1.91 -19.92 -4.42
C ASN A 185 2.43 -21.22 -5.05
N ARG A 186 1.70 -21.79 -6.04
CA ARG A 186 2.16 -22.98 -6.77
C ARG A 186 3.41 -22.68 -7.59
N LEU A 187 3.43 -21.55 -8.30
CA LEU A 187 4.60 -21.12 -9.10
C LEU A 187 5.83 -20.89 -8.21
N LEU A 188 5.65 -20.29 -7.04
CA LEU A 188 6.75 -20.09 -6.09
C LEU A 188 7.34 -21.39 -5.56
N ARG A 189 6.50 -22.43 -5.38
CA ARG A 189 6.95 -23.72 -4.83
C ARG A 189 7.52 -24.69 -5.85
N HIS A 190 7.02 -24.64 -7.08
CA HIS A 190 7.26 -25.70 -8.07
C HIS A 190 7.75 -25.17 -9.42
N GLY A 191 7.81 -23.87 -9.60
CA GLY A 191 8.07 -23.24 -10.89
C GLY A 191 6.95 -23.48 -11.91
N ALA A 192 7.14 -23.00 -13.14
CA ALA A 192 6.21 -23.16 -14.26
C ALA A 192 6.78 -24.04 -15.35
N LEU A 193 8.09 -24.05 -15.50
CA LEU A 193 8.78 -24.84 -16.51
C LEU A 193 9.42 -26.08 -15.87
N ARG A 194 9.44 -27.16 -16.61
CA ARG A 194 10.27 -28.31 -16.24
C ARG A 194 11.72 -27.91 -16.52
N PRO A 195 12.69 -28.36 -15.69
CA PRO A 195 14.11 -28.24 -16.04
C PRO A 195 14.29 -28.81 -17.45
N GLY A 196 14.54 -27.94 -18.42
CA GLY A 196 14.77 -28.32 -19.79
C GLY A 196 16.23 -28.70 -20.04
N ASP A 197 16.53 -29.31 -21.16
CA ASP A 197 17.92 -29.60 -21.56
C ASP A 197 18.70 -28.31 -21.94
N ASP A 198 18.09 -27.15 -21.87
CA ASP A 198 18.64 -25.86 -22.31
C ASP A 198 19.71 -25.28 -21.36
N GLU A 199 19.77 -25.76 -20.11
CA GLU A 199 20.81 -25.34 -19.16
C GLU A 199 22.17 -26.04 -19.38
N LYS A 200 22.23 -27.01 -20.29
CA LYS A 200 23.49 -27.71 -20.63
C LYS A 200 24.38 -26.95 -21.62
N GLY A 201 23.96 -25.75 -22.05
CA GLY A 201 24.59 -24.99 -23.13
C GLY A 201 25.52 -23.85 -22.73
N GLU A 202 25.48 -23.35 -21.49
CA GLU A 202 26.25 -22.16 -21.09
C GLU A 202 27.57 -22.43 -20.33
N GLU A 203 27.95 -23.70 -20.11
CA GLU A 203 29.26 -24.06 -19.59
C GLU A 203 30.24 -24.54 -20.69
N ARG A 204 30.39 -23.78 -21.78
CA ARG A 204 31.51 -23.98 -22.71
C ARG A 204 32.14 -22.68 -23.13
#